data_2d3358b904b176c98b1fc113248d273c
#
_entry.id   2d3358b904b176c98b1fc113248d273c
#
_cell.length_a   1.000
_cell.length_b   1.000
_cell.length_c   1.000
_cell.angle_alpha   90.00
_cell.angle_beta   90.00
_cell.angle_gamma   90.00
#
_symmetry.space_group_name_H-M   'P 1'
#
loop_
_entity.id
_entity.type
_entity.pdbx_description
1 polymer ?
#
loop_
_entity_poly.entity_id
_entity_poly.type
_entity_poly.pdbx_seq_one_letter_code
_entity_poly.pdbx_strand_id
1 'polypeptide(L)'
;MRHLDYINSTLKKLLSENQDLYIIGEDIIDPYGGAFKATKGLSTLFPKNVFNTPISEAGIIGFGSGMAMSGKKMIIEIMFGDFLSLGFDQILNNTSKFKWLYNDLKIPLIIRTPMGGYRGYGATHSQSIEKHFCGIPNFNVITLDRYSDIELIYRDALKSNSPTLIIENK
;
A
#
# COMPACT_ATOMS: atom_id res chain seq x y z
N MET A 1 2.24 -9.12 20.76
CA MET A 1 2.57 -9.22 19.32
C MET A 1 2.92 -7.82 18.85
N ARG A 2 3.98 -7.65 18.06
CA ARG A 2 4.35 -6.32 17.52
C ARG A 2 3.34 -5.92 16.44
N HIS A 3 3.13 -4.62 16.25
CA HIS A 3 2.22 -4.09 15.22
C HIS A 3 2.52 -4.66 13.82
N LEU A 4 3.80 -4.80 13.51
CA LEU A 4 4.28 -5.40 12.26
C LEU A 4 3.84 -6.86 12.07
N ASP A 5 3.81 -7.65 13.15
CA ASP A 5 3.39 -9.06 13.09
C ASP A 5 1.89 -9.16 12.74
N TYR A 6 1.08 -8.19 13.21
CA TYR A 6 -0.34 -8.09 12.84
C TYR A 6 -0.51 -7.73 11.37
N ILE A 7 0.30 -6.79 10.84
CA ILE A 7 0.27 -6.44 9.42
C ILE A 7 0.61 -7.67 8.59
N ASN A 8 1.71 -8.36 8.88
CA ASN A 8 2.11 -9.56 8.14
C ASN A 8 1.02 -10.64 8.17
N SER A 9 0.45 -10.93 9.35
CA SER A 9 -0.62 -11.92 9.49
C SER A 9 -1.89 -11.53 8.72
N THR A 10 -2.23 -10.24 8.72
CA THR A 10 -3.36 -9.70 7.96
C THR A 10 -3.14 -9.88 6.45
N LEU A 11 -1.97 -9.48 5.94
CA LEU A 11 -1.62 -9.66 4.52
C LEU A 11 -1.67 -11.13 4.11
N LYS A 12 -1.12 -12.03 4.93
CA LYS A 12 -1.19 -13.48 4.70
C LYS A 12 -2.62 -13.98 4.62
N LYS A 13 -3.48 -13.57 5.55
CA LYS A 13 -4.90 -13.97 5.60
C LYS A 13 -5.65 -13.45 4.37
N LEU A 14 -5.45 -12.18 4.00
CA LEU A 14 -6.08 -11.59 2.82
C LEU A 14 -5.68 -12.31 1.53
N LEU A 15 -4.40 -12.65 1.37
CA LEU A 15 -3.92 -13.44 0.22
C LEU A 15 -4.54 -14.84 0.17
N SER A 16 -4.69 -15.51 1.32
CA SER A 16 -5.28 -16.85 1.38
C SER A 16 -6.77 -16.86 1.02
N GLU A 17 -7.48 -15.76 1.24
CA GLU A 17 -8.92 -15.64 1.01
C GLU A 17 -9.26 -15.03 -0.37
N ASN A 18 -8.29 -14.39 -1.05
CA ASN A 18 -8.53 -13.68 -2.30
C ASN A 18 -7.49 -14.07 -3.36
N GLN A 19 -7.88 -14.94 -4.30
CA GLN A 19 -7.00 -15.38 -5.40
C GLN A 19 -6.66 -14.24 -6.39
N ASP A 20 -7.46 -13.19 -6.43
CA ASP A 20 -7.31 -12.01 -7.28
C ASP A 20 -6.65 -10.83 -6.57
N LEU A 21 -6.11 -11.04 -5.37
CA LEU A 21 -5.31 -10.06 -4.65
C LEU A 21 -3.84 -10.21 -5.00
N TYR A 22 -3.20 -9.09 -5.31
CA TYR A 22 -1.77 -9.01 -5.59
C TYR A 22 -1.10 -7.99 -4.67
N ILE A 23 0.14 -8.29 -4.26
CA ILE A 23 1.00 -7.40 -3.50
C ILE A 23 2.26 -7.14 -4.32
N ILE A 24 2.55 -5.87 -4.57
CA ILE A 24 3.73 -5.44 -5.33
C ILE A 24 4.50 -4.37 -4.57
N GLY A 25 5.79 -4.28 -4.81
CA GLY A 25 6.66 -3.27 -4.22
C GLY A 25 8.13 -3.59 -4.40
N GLU A 26 8.98 -2.74 -3.87
CA GLU A 26 10.43 -2.89 -3.92
C GLU A 26 10.91 -3.82 -2.82
N ASP A 27 11.73 -4.80 -3.18
CA ASP A 27 12.37 -5.76 -2.26
C ASP A 27 11.41 -6.49 -1.30
N ILE A 28 10.16 -6.71 -1.72
CA ILE A 28 9.12 -7.33 -0.87
C ILE A 28 9.15 -8.84 -0.85
N ILE A 29 9.85 -9.49 -1.79
CA ILE A 29 9.94 -10.96 -1.85
C ILE A 29 10.98 -11.52 -0.87
N ASP A 30 10.86 -12.81 -0.57
CA ASP A 30 11.81 -13.53 0.26
C ASP A 30 13.18 -13.69 -0.46
N PRO A 31 14.27 -13.78 0.30
CA PRO A 31 14.36 -13.83 1.77
C PRO A 31 14.28 -12.45 2.46
N TYR A 32 14.26 -11.34 1.71
CA TYR A 32 14.29 -10.00 2.29
C TYR A 32 12.96 -9.65 2.96
N GLY A 33 11.83 -9.73 2.26
CA GLY A 33 10.49 -9.55 2.82
C GLY A 33 10.15 -8.11 3.21
N GLY A 34 10.61 -7.14 2.42
CA GLY A 34 10.42 -5.72 2.66
C GLY A 34 11.39 -5.12 3.69
N ALA A 35 11.59 -3.81 3.64
CA ALA A 35 12.52 -3.08 4.52
C ALA A 35 12.21 -3.30 6.02
N PHE A 36 10.93 -3.41 6.38
CA PHE A 36 10.46 -3.64 7.73
C PHE A 36 9.95 -5.07 7.98
N LYS A 37 10.13 -5.98 7.02
CA LYS A 37 9.71 -7.39 7.10
C LYS A 37 8.20 -7.62 7.15
N ALA A 38 7.41 -6.63 6.71
CA ALA A 38 5.95 -6.76 6.67
C ALA A 38 5.48 -7.84 5.69
N THR A 39 6.23 -8.07 4.62
CA THR A 39 5.90 -9.06 3.57
C THR A 39 6.69 -10.35 3.69
N LYS A 40 7.51 -10.52 4.73
CA LYS A 40 8.34 -11.72 4.92
C LYS A 40 7.50 -13.00 4.92
N GLY A 41 7.92 -13.98 4.13
CA GLY A 41 7.26 -15.28 4.00
C GLY A 41 6.10 -15.30 2.99
N LEU A 42 5.61 -14.13 2.55
CA LEU A 42 4.43 -14.07 1.69
C LEU A 42 4.71 -14.54 0.27
N SER A 43 5.84 -14.17 -0.33
CA SER A 43 6.18 -14.60 -1.70
C SER A 43 6.45 -16.11 -1.78
N THR A 44 6.99 -16.70 -0.72
CA THR A 44 7.17 -18.16 -0.62
C THR A 44 5.82 -18.89 -0.57
N LEU A 45 4.84 -18.34 0.16
CA LEU A 45 3.51 -18.93 0.30
C LEU A 45 2.60 -18.66 -0.90
N PHE A 46 2.74 -17.46 -1.50
CA PHE A 46 1.89 -16.98 -2.59
C PHE A 46 2.73 -16.47 -3.77
N PRO A 47 3.52 -17.35 -4.44
CA PRO A 47 4.48 -16.92 -5.47
C PRO A 47 3.84 -16.33 -6.72
N LYS A 48 2.55 -16.54 -6.93
CA LYS A 48 1.79 -15.96 -8.06
C LYS A 48 1.15 -14.62 -7.75
N ASN A 49 1.24 -14.17 -6.50
CA ASN A 49 0.51 -12.98 -6.04
C ASN A 49 1.42 -11.92 -5.41
N VAL A 50 2.67 -12.25 -5.11
CA VAL A 50 3.61 -11.32 -4.46
C VAL A 50 4.85 -11.16 -5.33
N PHE A 51 5.08 -9.94 -5.83
CA PHE A 51 6.13 -9.64 -6.82
C PHE A 51 6.97 -8.44 -6.43
N ASN A 52 8.29 -8.52 -6.71
CA ASN A 52 9.12 -7.32 -6.72
C ASN A 52 8.86 -6.48 -7.97
N THR A 53 9.08 -5.19 -7.82
CA THR A 53 9.10 -4.22 -8.91
C THR A 53 10.50 -3.62 -9.03
N PRO A 54 10.84 -3.00 -10.18
CA PRO A 54 11.93 -2.03 -10.24
C PRO A 54 11.68 -0.86 -9.29
N ILE A 55 12.75 -0.14 -8.93
CA ILE A 55 12.66 1.10 -8.14
C ILE A 55 12.05 2.19 -9.01
N SER A 56 10.76 2.46 -8.83
CA SER A 56 10.02 3.51 -9.53
C SER A 56 8.66 3.69 -8.87
N GLU A 57 8.55 4.52 -7.87
CA GLU A 57 7.31 4.70 -7.09
C GLU A 57 6.14 5.17 -7.96
N ALA A 58 6.40 6.10 -8.89
CA ALA A 58 5.40 6.52 -9.87
C ALA A 58 4.95 5.35 -10.76
N GLY A 59 5.89 4.54 -11.25
CA GLY A 59 5.61 3.36 -12.05
C GLY A 59 4.81 2.30 -11.29
N ILE A 60 5.17 2.05 -10.03
CA ILE A 60 4.49 1.10 -9.13
C ILE A 60 3.04 1.53 -8.91
N ILE A 61 2.81 2.81 -8.59
CA ILE A 61 1.47 3.34 -8.34
C ILE A 61 0.64 3.31 -9.63
N GLY A 62 1.21 3.72 -10.77
CA GLY A 62 0.54 3.67 -12.06
C GLY A 62 0.16 2.25 -12.48
N PHE A 63 1.09 1.30 -12.36
CA PHE A 63 0.85 -0.11 -12.66
C PHE A 63 -0.23 -0.71 -11.76
N GLY A 64 -0.12 -0.51 -10.43
CA GLY A 64 -1.11 -1.02 -9.49
C GLY A 64 -2.50 -0.42 -9.69
N SER A 65 -2.58 0.87 -10.07
CA SER A 65 -3.83 1.52 -10.44
C SER A 65 -4.46 0.88 -11.68
N GLY A 66 -3.66 0.61 -12.72
CA GLY A 66 -4.12 -0.08 -13.93
C GLY A 66 -4.62 -1.50 -13.66
N MET A 67 -3.93 -2.25 -12.82
CA MET A 67 -4.36 -3.57 -12.35
C MET A 67 -5.68 -3.49 -11.58
N ALA A 68 -5.84 -2.51 -10.68
CA ALA A 68 -7.08 -2.32 -9.95
C ALA A 68 -8.24 -1.95 -10.88
N MET A 69 -8.00 -1.10 -11.89
CA MET A 69 -8.98 -0.78 -12.93
C MET A 69 -9.41 -2.02 -13.74
N SER A 70 -8.53 -3.00 -13.91
CA SER A 70 -8.85 -4.27 -14.57
C SER A 70 -9.60 -5.26 -13.68
N GLY A 71 -10.02 -4.85 -12.48
CA GLY A 71 -10.81 -5.65 -11.53
C GLY A 71 -9.98 -6.50 -10.56
N LYS A 72 -8.67 -6.30 -10.50
CA LYS A 72 -7.81 -6.96 -9.50
C LYS A 72 -7.80 -6.18 -8.20
N LYS A 73 -7.65 -6.88 -7.07
CA LYS A 73 -7.37 -6.24 -5.79
C LYS A 73 -5.87 -6.02 -5.67
N MET A 74 -5.46 -4.82 -5.28
CA MET A 74 -4.05 -4.45 -5.25
C MET A 74 -3.63 -3.91 -3.89
N ILE A 75 -2.49 -4.37 -3.41
CA ILE A 75 -1.75 -3.75 -2.32
C ILE A 75 -0.36 -3.38 -2.85
N ILE A 76 -0.03 -2.10 -2.79
CA ILE A 76 1.28 -1.57 -3.17
C ILE A 76 2.05 -1.24 -1.91
N GLU A 77 3.28 -1.71 -1.78
CA GLU A 77 4.21 -1.24 -0.76
C GLU A 77 5.12 -0.16 -1.34
N ILE A 78 5.07 1.05 -0.76
CA ILE A 78 6.10 2.08 -0.91
C ILE A 78 7.01 1.99 0.30
N MET A 79 8.30 1.77 0.06
CA MET A 79 9.27 1.38 1.08
C MET A 79 9.37 2.37 2.24
N PHE A 80 9.26 3.68 1.97
CA PHE A 80 9.20 4.77 2.96
C PHE A 80 8.18 5.82 2.51
N GLY A 81 7.47 6.39 3.47
CA GLY A 81 6.49 7.44 3.20
C GLY A 81 7.08 8.67 2.50
N ASP A 82 8.34 8.97 2.76
CA ASP A 82 9.09 10.03 2.07
C ASP A 82 9.03 9.89 0.55
N PHE A 83 9.06 8.66 0.04
CA PHE A 83 9.09 8.36 -1.40
C PHE A 83 7.70 8.41 -2.06
N LEU A 84 6.62 8.54 -1.30
CA LEU A 84 5.30 8.83 -1.88
C LEU A 84 5.30 10.12 -2.69
N SER A 85 6.20 11.05 -2.39
CA SER A 85 6.37 12.30 -3.15
C SER A 85 6.75 12.04 -4.62
N LEU A 86 7.48 10.96 -4.90
CA LEU A 86 7.86 10.55 -6.26
C LEU A 86 6.65 10.04 -7.08
N GLY A 87 5.63 9.52 -6.40
CA GLY A 87 4.40 9.05 -7.03
C GLY A 87 3.21 10.00 -6.87
N PHE A 88 3.43 11.23 -6.39
CA PHE A 88 2.36 12.17 -6.08
C PHE A 88 1.46 12.48 -7.28
N ASP A 89 2.05 12.69 -8.46
CA ASP A 89 1.30 12.91 -9.69
C ASP A 89 0.37 11.72 -10.01
N GLN A 90 0.87 10.50 -9.89
CA GLN A 90 0.07 9.30 -10.15
C GLN A 90 -1.12 9.17 -9.20
N ILE A 91 -0.97 9.59 -7.95
CA ILE A 91 -2.07 9.62 -6.99
C ILE A 91 -3.03 10.75 -7.33
N LEU A 92 -2.53 12.00 -7.47
CA LEU A 92 -3.36 13.19 -7.61
C LEU A 92 -4.05 13.28 -8.97
N ASN A 93 -3.34 13.02 -10.07
CA ASN A 93 -3.82 13.29 -11.42
C ASN A 93 -4.37 12.05 -12.14
N ASN A 94 -4.08 10.84 -11.64
CA ASN A 94 -4.53 9.60 -12.23
C ASN A 94 -5.45 8.82 -11.27
N THR A 95 -4.87 8.15 -10.28
CA THR A 95 -5.57 7.18 -9.42
C THR A 95 -6.84 7.76 -8.76
N SER A 96 -6.76 8.97 -8.20
CA SER A 96 -7.89 9.63 -7.55
C SER A 96 -8.98 10.11 -8.52
N LYS A 97 -8.61 10.34 -9.80
CA LYS A 97 -9.52 10.86 -10.82
C LYS A 97 -10.20 9.80 -11.67
N PHE A 98 -9.68 8.58 -11.72
CA PHE A 98 -10.21 7.53 -12.58
C PHE A 98 -11.68 7.23 -12.33
N LYS A 99 -12.14 7.30 -11.08
CA LYS A 99 -13.56 7.14 -10.75
C LYS A 99 -14.45 8.18 -11.44
N TRP A 100 -13.98 9.42 -11.58
CA TRP A 100 -14.74 10.48 -12.28
C TRP A 100 -14.65 10.34 -13.80
N LEU A 101 -13.49 9.90 -14.30
CA LEU A 101 -13.27 9.78 -15.74
C LEU A 101 -14.01 8.59 -16.36
N TYR A 102 -14.21 7.53 -15.57
CA TYR A 102 -14.72 6.25 -16.05
C TYR A 102 -15.91 5.75 -15.23
N ASN A 103 -16.92 6.57 -15.06
CA ASN A 103 -18.20 6.30 -14.38
C ASN A 103 -18.26 5.03 -13.53
N ASP A 104 -18.28 5.18 -12.22
CA ASP A 104 -18.40 4.10 -11.23
C ASP A 104 -17.28 3.04 -11.21
N LEU A 105 -16.15 3.32 -11.84
CA LEU A 105 -14.99 2.42 -11.79
C LEU A 105 -14.56 2.19 -10.33
N LYS A 106 -14.50 0.93 -9.96
CA LYS A 106 -13.98 0.51 -8.65
C LYS A 106 -12.47 0.40 -8.72
N ILE A 107 -11.79 0.98 -7.75
CA ILE A 107 -10.32 0.93 -7.65
C ILE A 107 -9.95 0.33 -6.28
N PRO A 108 -10.04 -1.00 -6.10
CA PRO A 108 -9.69 -1.67 -4.86
C PRO A 108 -8.16 -1.72 -4.69
N LEU A 109 -7.59 -0.57 -4.44
CA LEU A 109 -6.15 -0.34 -4.32
C LEU A 109 -5.82 0.17 -2.92
N ILE A 110 -4.89 -0.52 -2.26
CA ILE A 110 -4.23 -0.04 -1.05
C ILE A 110 -2.81 0.36 -1.42
N ILE A 111 -2.39 1.56 -1.06
CA ILE A 111 -1.00 1.99 -1.02
C ILE A 111 -0.61 1.98 0.47
N ARG A 112 0.28 1.09 0.87
CA ARG A 112 0.79 1.04 2.23
C ARG A 112 2.21 1.56 2.31
N THR A 113 2.54 2.26 3.39
CA THR A 113 3.90 2.77 3.60
C THR A 113 4.19 3.00 5.08
N PRO A 114 5.40 2.69 5.57
CA PRO A 114 5.86 3.12 6.88
C PRO A 114 6.28 4.59 6.85
N MET A 115 5.84 5.38 7.84
CA MET A 115 6.20 6.80 8.02
C MET A 115 6.75 7.09 9.40
N GLY A 116 7.34 8.28 9.56
CA GLY A 116 7.76 8.83 10.84
C GLY A 116 9.22 8.60 11.16
N GLY A 117 9.64 9.20 12.28
CA GLY A 117 11.02 9.25 12.76
C GLY A 117 11.39 8.16 13.77
N TYR A 118 12.29 8.54 14.68
CA TYR A 118 12.75 7.75 15.84
C TYR A 118 13.62 6.51 15.54
N ARG A 119 13.88 6.17 14.28
CA ARG A 119 14.69 5.00 13.87
C ARG A 119 16.11 5.36 13.42
N GLY A 120 16.46 6.65 13.37
CA GLY A 120 17.80 7.10 13.00
C GLY A 120 18.13 7.02 11.51
N TYR A 121 17.13 6.95 10.63
CA TYR A 121 17.35 6.88 9.18
C TYR A 121 17.66 8.24 8.52
N GLY A 122 17.70 9.33 9.28
CA GLY A 122 17.99 10.67 8.79
C GLY A 122 16.79 11.37 8.16
N ALA A 123 17.02 12.59 7.69
CA ALA A 123 15.95 13.49 7.25
C ALA A 123 15.17 12.99 6.02
N THR A 124 15.81 12.20 5.17
CA THR A 124 15.21 11.70 3.91
C THR A 124 14.36 10.44 4.08
N HIS A 125 14.28 9.87 5.29
CA HIS A 125 13.58 8.62 5.59
C HIS A 125 12.76 8.71 6.89
N SER A 126 12.46 9.91 7.36
CA SER A 126 11.84 10.12 8.68
C SER A 126 10.70 11.12 8.67
N GLN A 127 10.24 11.52 7.49
CA GLN A 127 9.18 12.50 7.36
C GLN A 127 7.80 11.88 7.61
N SER A 128 6.86 12.73 8.00
CA SER A 128 5.43 12.43 8.08
C SER A 128 4.74 13.36 7.08
N ILE A 129 4.41 12.84 5.91
CA ILE A 129 3.92 13.62 4.77
C ILE A 129 2.44 13.40 4.46
N GLU A 130 1.71 12.71 5.33
CA GLU A 130 0.30 12.37 5.18
C GLU A 130 -0.59 13.58 4.87
N LYS A 131 -0.26 14.75 5.43
CA LYS A 131 -1.00 16.00 5.20
C LYS A 131 -1.05 16.42 3.74
N HIS A 132 -0.09 16.01 2.92
CA HIS A 132 -0.07 16.33 1.50
C HIS A 132 -1.05 15.47 0.68
N PHE A 133 -1.54 14.38 1.24
CA PHE A 133 -2.50 13.47 0.63
C PHE A 133 -3.91 13.62 1.20
N CYS A 134 -4.05 14.20 2.40
CA CYS A 134 -5.34 14.50 2.99
C CYS A 134 -6.09 15.53 2.13
N GLY A 135 -7.34 15.27 1.82
CA GLY A 135 -8.17 16.16 1.00
C GLY A 135 -8.06 15.94 -0.50
N ILE A 136 -7.25 14.99 -0.99
CA ILE A 136 -7.32 14.54 -2.39
C ILE A 136 -8.68 13.87 -2.60
N PRO A 137 -9.50 14.35 -3.55
CA PRO A 137 -10.83 13.78 -3.79
C PRO A 137 -10.76 12.31 -4.22
N ASN A 138 -11.72 11.49 -3.77
CA ASN A 138 -11.80 10.04 -4.05
C ASN A 138 -10.56 9.23 -3.62
N PHE A 139 -9.80 9.73 -2.67
CA PHE A 139 -8.62 9.09 -2.13
C PHE A 139 -8.70 9.10 -0.60
N ASN A 140 -8.66 7.92 0.02
CA ASN A 140 -8.74 7.79 1.46
C ASN A 140 -7.33 7.78 2.06
N VAL A 141 -7.16 8.42 3.22
CA VAL A 141 -5.90 8.39 3.98
C VAL A 141 -6.21 7.89 5.40
N ILE A 142 -5.56 6.81 5.80
CA ILE A 142 -5.74 6.19 7.12
C ILE A 142 -4.35 6.03 7.75
N THR A 143 -4.16 6.60 8.93
CA THR A 143 -2.95 6.38 9.73
C THR A 143 -3.25 5.36 10.82
N LEU A 144 -2.48 4.26 10.84
CA LEU A 144 -2.61 3.23 11.86
C LEU A 144 -1.98 3.69 13.17
N ASP A 145 -2.66 3.46 14.26
CA ASP A 145 -2.17 3.64 15.61
C ASP A 145 -2.18 2.30 16.38
N ARG A 146 -1.75 2.33 17.64
CA ARG A 146 -1.67 1.14 18.48
C ARG A 146 -3.02 0.48 18.82
N TYR A 147 -4.13 1.18 18.57
CA TYR A 147 -5.48 0.70 18.83
C TYR A 147 -6.22 0.28 17.56
N SER A 148 -5.61 0.48 16.40
CA SER A 148 -6.21 0.20 15.10
C SER A 148 -6.47 -1.29 14.92
N ASP A 149 -7.69 -1.66 14.51
CA ASP A 149 -7.98 -2.99 13.99
C ASP A 149 -7.46 -3.09 12.56
N ILE A 150 -6.23 -3.58 12.43
CA ILE A 150 -5.51 -3.65 11.16
C ILE A 150 -6.27 -4.52 10.16
N GLU A 151 -6.78 -5.66 10.57
CA GLU A 151 -7.50 -6.57 9.67
C GLU A 151 -8.76 -5.92 9.12
N LEU A 152 -9.56 -5.29 9.98
CA LEU A 152 -10.77 -4.60 9.56
C LEU A 152 -10.47 -3.46 8.59
N ILE A 153 -9.46 -2.62 8.90
CA ILE A 153 -9.06 -1.49 8.05
C ILE A 153 -8.64 -1.96 6.65
N TYR A 154 -7.81 -2.99 6.56
CA TYR A 154 -7.37 -3.53 5.27
C TYR A 154 -8.52 -4.15 4.48
N ARG A 155 -9.43 -4.89 5.16
CA ARG A 155 -10.62 -5.48 4.52
C ARG A 155 -11.54 -4.40 3.96
N ASP A 156 -11.80 -3.37 4.73
CA ASP A 156 -12.70 -2.29 4.31
C ASP A 156 -12.08 -1.45 3.19
N ALA A 157 -10.77 -1.21 3.23
CA ALA A 157 -10.05 -0.55 2.15
C ALA A 157 -10.13 -1.34 0.83
N LEU A 158 -9.99 -2.69 0.86
CA LEU A 158 -10.14 -3.53 -0.34
C LEU A 158 -11.59 -3.65 -0.84
N LYS A 159 -12.59 -3.40 0.01
CA LYS A 159 -14.00 -3.32 -0.39
C LYS A 159 -14.39 -1.93 -0.89
N SER A 160 -13.60 -0.93 -0.55
CA SER A 160 -13.84 0.45 -0.96
C SER A 160 -13.80 0.59 -2.48
N ASN A 161 -14.64 1.48 -3.00
CA ASN A 161 -14.60 1.86 -4.42
C ASN A 161 -13.54 2.94 -4.70
N SER A 162 -12.79 3.36 -3.69
CA SER A 162 -11.77 4.42 -3.79
C SER A 162 -10.43 3.90 -3.27
N PRO A 163 -9.32 4.28 -3.91
CA PRO A 163 -7.99 3.92 -3.45
C PRO A 163 -7.72 4.48 -2.06
N THR A 164 -6.96 3.73 -1.27
CA THR A 164 -6.70 4.05 0.13
C THR A 164 -5.20 4.03 0.41
N LEU A 165 -4.67 5.11 0.96
CA LEU A 165 -3.33 5.17 1.55
C LEU A 165 -3.42 4.72 3.01
N ILE A 166 -2.69 3.67 3.36
CA ILE A 166 -2.53 3.20 4.75
C ILE A 166 -1.12 3.54 5.22
N ILE A 167 -1.04 4.37 6.24
CA ILE A 167 0.20 4.84 6.84
C ILE A 167 0.46 4.03 8.11
N GLU A 168 1.63 3.43 8.17
CA GLU A 168 2.10 2.64 9.30
C GLU A 168 3.19 3.42 10.05
N ASN A 169 2.98 3.68 11.33
CA ASN A 169 4.01 4.34 12.15
C ASN A 169 5.19 3.37 12.41
N LYS A 170 6.42 3.86 12.18
CA LYS A 170 7.68 3.09 12.38
C LYS A 170 7.99 2.80 13.85
#